data_535dd9bc87d180cfdefda145ca04fa7a
#
_entry.id   535dd9bc87d180cfdefda145ca04fa7a
#
_cell.length_a   1.000
_cell.length_b   1.000
_cell.length_c   1.000
_cell.angle_alpha   90.00
_cell.angle_beta   90.00
_cell.angle_gamma   90.00
#
_symmetry.space_group_name_H-M   'P 1'
#
loop_
_entity.id
_entity.type
_entity.pdbx_description
1 polymer ?
#
loop_
_entity_poly.entity_id
_entity_poly.type
_entity_poly.pdbx_seq_one_letter_code
_entity_poly.pdbx_strand_id
1 'polypeptide(L)'
;MSGPEVELVLGKIFERAIETKKRVGQIYRQFARLFSHVPEVEDFWRKMNINQNTHADWLKETKESLSEEQMLSLPEVELVLKMHSIKNLFDKHSKKEIGNLHDAYEVAHELEFSEVNDLFKILTSQFVSCEKKKNLILSEIDEHRKQIKNLPEKFESEMKEIKVEGG
;
A
#
# COMPACT_ATOMS: atom_id res chain seq x y z
N MET A 1 -7.94 -35.47 1.17
CA MET A 1 -8.48 -34.72 0.03
C MET A 1 -8.31 -33.24 0.26
N SER A 2 -7.42 -32.62 -0.48
CA SER A 2 -7.40 -31.16 -0.52
C SER A 2 -8.71 -30.70 -1.14
N GLY A 3 -9.41 -29.76 -0.51
CA GLY A 3 -10.60 -29.13 -1.07
C GLY A 3 -10.26 -28.58 -2.47
N PRO A 4 -11.26 -28.24 -3.30
CA PRO A 4 -11.00 -27.66 -4.59
C PRO A 4 -10.09 -26.46 -4.43
N GLU A 5 -8.93 -26.48 -5.06
CA GLU A 5 -8.08 -25.31 -5.15
C GLU A 5 -8.95 -24.21 -5.77
N VAL A 6 -9.21 -23.16 -5.01
CA VAL A 6 -9.91 -22.00 -5.54
C VAL A 6 -8.94 -21.36 -6.52
N GLU A 7 -9.19 -21.56 -7.81
CA GLU A 7 -8.41 -20.93 -8.86
C GLU A 7 -8.37 -19.44 -8.62
N LEU A 8 -7.16 -18.88 -8.56
CA LEU A 8 -6.96 -17.47 -8.40
C LEU A 8 -7.24 -16.77 -9.73
N VAL A 9 -8.44 -16.21 -9.86
CA VAL A 9 -8.86 -15.45 -11.05
C VAL A 9 -8.50 -13.98 -10.90
N LEU A 10 -8.49 -13.23 -12.01
CA LEU A 10 -8.12 -11.81 -12.02
C LEU A 10 -8.97 -10.98 -11.04
N GLY A 11 -10.26 -11.23 -10.96
CA GLY A 11 -11.14 -10.55 -10.00
C GLY A 11 -10.68 -10.70 -8.56
N LYS A 12 -10.13 -11.86 -8.19
CA LYS A 12 -9.56 -12.10 -6.85
C LYS A 12 -8.26 -11.34 -6.63
N ILE A 13 -7.44 -11.19 -7.65
CA ILE A 13 -6.23 -10.36 -7.59
C ILE A 13 -6.62 -8.92 -7.25
N PHE A 14 -7.64 -8.37 -7.92
CA PHE A 14 -8.15 -7.03 -7.62
C PHE A 14 -8.66 -6.92 -6.19
N GLU A 15 -9.46 -7.88 -5.72
CA GLU A 15 -9.98 -7.87 -4.34
C GLU A 15 -8.84 -7.84 -3.31
N ARG A 16 -7.82 -8.67 -3.50
CA ARG A 16 -6.66 -8.72 -2.61
C ARG A 16 -5.81 -7.46 -2.69
N ALA A 17 -5.66 -6.89 -3.88
CA ALA A 17 -4.93 -5.62 -4.04
C ALA A 17 -5.66 -4.47 -3.32
N ILE A 18 -6.99 -4.42 -3.40
CA ILE A 18 -7.83 -3.45 -2.69
C ILE A 18 -7.64 -3.61 -1.18
N GLU A 19 -7.76 -4.83 -0.67
CA GLU A 19 -7.58 -5.14 0.76
C GLU A 19 -6.17 -4.76 1.23
N THR A 20 -5.16 -5.02 0.41
CA THR A 20 -3.77 -4.67 0.70
C THR A 20 -3.60 -3.17 0.88
N LYS A 21 -4.15 -2.37 -0.04
CA LYS A 21 -4.11 -0.90 0.06
C LYS A 21 -4.82 -0.40 1.32
N LYS A 22 -5.96 -0.96 1.65
CA LYS A 22 -6.68 -0.63 2.89
C LYS A 22 -5.87 -0.99 4.12
N ARG A 23 -5.19 -2.13 4.11
CA ARG A 23 -4.35 -2.58 5.22
C ARG A 23 -3.15 -1.66 5.42
N VAL A 24 -2.49 -1.24 4.35
CA VAL A 24 -1.41 -0.23 4.41
C VAL A 24 -1.95 1.08 5.00
N GLY A 25 -3.12 1.51 4.56
CA GLY A 25 -3.80 2.70 5.10
C GLY A 25 -4.04 2.58 6.60
N GLN A 26 -4.46 1.42 7.09
CA GLN A 26 -4.67 1.17 8.52
C GLN A 26 -3.37 1.27 9.31
N ILE A 27 -2.26 0.79 8.75
CA ILE A 27 -0.92 0.91 9.36
C ILE A 27 -0.57 2.39 9.52
N TYR A 28 -0.75 3.20 8.48
CA TYR A 28 -0.47 4.64 8.54
C TYR A 28 -1.41 5.37 9.50
N ARG A 29 -2.65 4.95 9.59
CA ARG A 29 -3.60 5.49 10.57
C ARG A 29 -3.14 5.19 12.00
N GLN A 30 -2.62 4.00 12.24
CA GLN A 30 -2.03 3.63 13.53
C GLN A 30 -0.82 4.52 13.83
N PHE A 31 0.05 4.77 12.85
CA PHE A 31 1.19 5.67 13.02
C PHE A 31 0.73 7.08 13.38
N ALA A 32 -0.32 7.58 12.73
CA ALA A 32 -0.89 8.88 13.08
C ALA A 32 -1.33 8.94 14.55
N ARG A 33 -1.92 7.89 15.07
CA ARG A 33 -2.31 7.79 16.48
C ARG A 33 -1.11 7.73 17.42
N LEU A 34 -0.10 6.93 17.07
CA LEU A 34 1.12 6.78 17.87
C LEU A 34 1.90 8.09 18.00
N PHE A 35 1.82 8.96 17.02
CA PHE A 35 2.52 10.25 16.99
C PHE A 35 1.58 11.45 17.11
N SER A 36 0.39 11.27 17.68
CA SER A 36 -0.61 12.34 17.81
C SER A 36 -0.13 13.54 18.63
N HIS A 37 0.86 13.37 19.50
CA HIS A 37 1.49 14.42 20.28
C HIS A 37 2.46 15.30 19.49
N VAL A 38 2.79 14.90 18.24
CA VAL A 38 3.63 15.69 17.32
C VAL A 38 2.80 16.04 16.08
N PRO A 39 2.15 17.22 16.03
CA PRO A 39 1.15 17.54 14.99
C PRO A 39 1.63 17.36 13.56
N GLU A 40 2.87 17.71 13.23
CA GLU A 40 3.41 17.55 11.89
C GLU A 40 3.55 16.08 11.48
N VAL A 41 3.93 15.21 12.43
CA VAL A 41 4.08 13.78 12.19
C VAL A 41 2.71 13.12 12.07
N GLU A 42 1.78 13.47 12.95
CA GLU A 42 0.39 13.00 12.85
C GLU A 42 -0.22 13.35 11.50
N ASP A 43 -0.08 14.59 11.06
CA ASP A 43 -0.62 15.08 9.78
C ASP A 43 -0.02 14.31 8.60
N PHE A 44 1.28 14.06 8.62
CA PHE A 44 1.97 13.29 7.59
C PHE A 44 1.35 11.89 7.43
N TRP A 45 1.23 11.14 8.53
CA TRP A 45 0.68 9.78 8.49
C TRP A 45 -0.81 9.75 8.14
N ARG A 46 -1.56 10.76 8.58
CA ARG A 46 -2.98 10.90 8.24
C ARG A 46 -3.18 11.08 6.73
N LYS A 47 -2.35 11.92 6.11
CA LYS A 47 -2.38 12.12 4.65
C LYS A 47 -1.99 10.84 3.91
N MET A 48 -0.99 10.12 4.39
CA MET A 48 -0.59 8.84 3.82
C MET A 48 -1.72 7.82 3.87
N ASN A 49 -2.48 7.78 4.98
CA ASN A 49 -3.65 6.91 5.11
C ASN A 49 -4.73 7.27 4.08
N ILE A 50 -5.07 8.56 3.95
CA ILE A 50 -6.07 9.04 2.98
C ILE A 50 -5.67 8.62 1.57
N ASN A 51 -4.41 8.76 1.22
CA ASN A 51 -3.90 8.41 -0.10
C ASN A 51 -4.03 6.91 -0.39
N GLN A 52 -3.78 6.04 0.59
CA GLN A 52 -3.96 4.60 0.41
C GLN A 52 -5.42 4.23 0.18
N ASN A 53 -6.35 4.88 0.86
CA ASN A 53 -7.78 4.68 0.65
C ASN A 53 -8.20 5.15 -0.75
N THR A 54 -7.65 6.25 -1.24
CA THR A 54 -7.87 6.72 -2.62
C THR A 54 -7.39 5.69 -3.63
N HIS A 55 -6.21 5.10 -3.42
CA HIS A 55 -5.69 4.03 -4.29
C HIS A 55 -6.61 2.81 -4.30
N ALA A 56 -7.13 2.43 -3.13
CA ALA A 56 -8.09 1.33 -3.02
C ALA A 56 -9.37 1.62 -3.82
N ASP A 57 -9.87 2.85 -3.77
CA ASP A 57 -11.05 3.27 -4.53
C ASP A 57 -10.80 3.21 -6.04
N TRP A 58 -9.63 3.63 -6.50
CA TRP A 58 -9.27 3.53 -7.92
C TRP A 58 -9.20 2.08 -8.40
N LEU A 59 -8.65 1.19 -7.59
CA LEU A 59 -8.64 -0.25 -7.90
C LEU A 59 -10.05 -0.82 -7.98
N LYS A 60 -10.93 -0.40 -7.07
CA LYS A 60 -12.33 -0.82 -7.04
C LYS A 60 -13.06 -0.36 -8.31
N GLU A 61 -12.90 0.90 -8.69
CA GLU A 61 -13.47 1.44 -9.93
C GLU A 61 -12.97 0.68 -11.15
N THR A 62 -11.67 0.38 -11.20
CA THR A 62 -11.07 -0.38 -12.30
C THR A 62 -11.64 -1.78 -12.37
N LYS A 63 -11.77 -2.46 -11.23
CA LYS A 63 -12.40 -3.79 -11.15
C LYS A 63 -13.84 -3.76 -11.66
N GLU A 64 -14.60 -2.76 -11.24
CA GLU A 64 -16.01 -2.60 -11.66
C GLU A 64 -16.15 -2.36 -13.18
N SER A 65 -15.11 -1.85 -13.83
CA SER A 65 -15.09 -1.65 -15.28
C SER A 65 -14.73 -2.91 -16.09
N LEU A 66 -14.28 -3.96 -15.42
CA LEU A 66 -13.94 -5.23 -16.09
C LEU A 66 -15.19 -5.99 -16.51
N SER A 67 -15.10 -6.69 -17.65
CA SER A 67 -16.13 -7.64 -18.06
C SER A 67 -16.11 -8.88 -17.16
N GLU A 68 -17.21 -9.61 -17.12
CA GLU A 68 -17.28 -10.87 -16.39
C GLU A 68 -16.21 -11.86 -16.88
N GLU A 69 -15.98 -11.92 -18.18
CA GLU A 69 -14.94 -12.75 -18.80
C GLU A 69 -13.55 -12.36 -18.28
N GLN A 70 -13.24 -11.07 -18.23
CA GLN A 70 -11.96 -10.59 -17.67
C GLN A 70 -11.82 -10.96 -16.19
N MET A 71 -12.86 -10.77 -15.40
CA MET A 71 -12.84 -11.08 -13.96
C MET A 71 -12.60 -12.55 -13.69
N LEU A 72 -13.09 -13.43 -14.53
CA LEU A 72 -12.94 -14.89 -14.40
C LEU A 72 -11.67 -15.41 -15.08
N SER A 73 -10.93 -14.58 -15.79
CA SER A 73 -9.70 -14.95 -16.48
C SER A 73 -8.59 -15.32 -15.50
N LEU A 74 -7.67 -16.18 -15.92
CA LEU A 74 -6.48 -16.51 -15.15
C LEU A 74 -5.49 -15.34 -15.22
N PRO A 75 -4.96 -14.88 -14.06
CA PRO A 75 -3.95 -13.83 -14.05
C PRO A 75 -2.61 -14.35 -14.54
N GLU A 76 -1.76 -13.44 -15.01
CA GLU A 76 -0.38 -13.76 -15.32
C GLU A 76 0.36 -14.24 -14.06
N VAL A 77 1.31 -15.14 -14.24
CA VAL A 77 2.11 -15.72 -13.13
C VAL A 77 2.78 -14.63 -12.30
N GLU A 78 3.26 -13.57 -12.93
CA GLU A 78 3.88 -12.43 -12.25
C GLU A 78 2.97 -11.82 -11.17
N LEU A 79 1.67 -11.67 -11.48
CA LEU A 79 0.69 -11.12 -10.52
C LEU A 79 0.51 -12.05 -9.32
N VAL A 80 0.47 -13.35 -9.56
CA VAL A 80 0.34 -14.37 -8.50
C VAL A 80 1.57 -14.34 -7.58
N LEU A 81 2.77 -14.27 -8.15
CA LEU A 81 4.02 -14.22 -7.40
C LEU A 81 4.10 -12.96 -6.54
N LYS A 82 3.68 -11.82 -7.07
CA LYS A 82 3.64 -10.56 -6.32
C LYS A 82 2.66 -10.62 -5.14
N MET A 83 1.51 -11.26 -5.33
CA MET A 83 0.54 -11.45 -4.22
C MET A 83 1.14 -12.29 -3.09
N HIS A 84 1.89 -13.34 -3.40
CA HIS A 84 2.57 -14.15 -2.39
C HIS A 84 3.65 -13.34 -1.64
N SER A 85 4.45 -12.55 -2.36
CA SER A 85 5.46 -11.69 -1.76
C SER A 85 4.86 -10.66 -0.80
N ILE A 86 3.72 -10.08 -1.16
CA ILE A 86 2.99 -9.12 -0.33
C ILE A 86 2.54 -9.77 0.99
N LYS A 87 2.00 -10.97 0.94
CA LYS A 87 1.58 -11.70 2.14
C LYS A 87 2.76 -11.88 3.10
N ASN A 88 3.91 -12.32 2.58
CA ASN A 88 5.12 -12.52 3.38
C ASN A 88 5.61 -11.20 4.00
N LEU A 89 5.51 -10.10 3.26
CA LEU A 89 5.88 -8.78 3.75
C LEU A 89 5.03 -8.36 4.96
N PHE A 90 3.71 -8.55 4.89
CA PHE A 90 2.82 -8.22 6.00
C PHE A 90 3.06 -9.12 7.21
N ASP A 91 3.31 -10.41 7.01
CA ASP A 91 3.62 -11.34 8.09
C ASP A 91 4.90 -10.91 8.83
N LYS A 92 5.91 -10.42 8.09
CA LYS A 92 7.14 -9.89 8.65
C LYS A 92 6.88 -8.64 9.50
N HIS A 93 6.08 -7.69 8.99
CA HIS A 93 5.85 -6.40 9.65
C HIS A 93 4.86 -6.46 10.82
N SER A 94 3.97 -7.45 10.85
CA SER A 94 3.00 -7.61 11.93
C SER A 94 3.66 -7.83 13.30
N LYS A 95 4.93 -8.23 13.32
CA LYS A 95 5.70 -8.52 14.54
C LYS A 95 6.60 -7.37 14.98
N LYS A 96 6.71 -6.29 14.18
CA LYS A 96 7.59 -5.17 14.48
C LYS A 96 6.94 -4.20 15.46
N GLU A 97 7.65 -3.91 16.56
CA GLU A 97 7.26 -2.88 17.50
C GLU A 97 7.75 -1.52 17.02
N ILE A 98 6.88 -0.51 17.11
CA ILE A 98 7.18 0.86 16.72
C ILE A 98 7.42 1.68 17.98
N GLY A 99 8.68 2.07 18.21
CA GLY A 99 9.06 2.90 19.36
C GLY A 99 9.28 4.37 19.03
N ASN A 100 9.64 4.67 17.79
CA ASN A 100 9.94 6.03 17.34
C ASN A 100 9.62 6.22 15.86
N LEU A 101 9.80 7.45 15.36
CA LEU A 101 9.50 7.78 13.97
C LEU A 101 10.38 7.01 12.98
N HIS A 102 11.62 6.72 13.34
CA HIS A 102 12.52 5.93 12.49
C HIS A 102 11.96 4.53 12.23
N ASP A 103 11.42 3.87 13.26
CA ASP A 103 10.79 2.55 13.12
C ASP A 103 9.60 2.60 12.15
N ALA A 104 8.74 3.61 12.30
CA ALA A 104 7.60 3.82 11.40
C ALA A 104 8.06 4.08 9.96
N TYR A 105 9.10 4.90 9.79
CA TYR A 105 9.70 5.17 8.50
C TYR A 105 10.21 3.89 7.82
N GLU A 106 10.91 3.02 8.55
CA GLU A 106 11.42 1.76 7.98
C GLU A 106 10.29 0.89 7.45
N VAL A 107 9.20 0.77 8.22
CA VAL A 107 8.01 0.01 7.78
C VAL A 107 7.41 0.64 6.52
N ALA A 108 7.18 1.95 6.54
CA ALA A 108 6.59 2.65 5.39
C ALA A 108 7.49 2.56 4.16
N HIS A 109 8.79 2.70 4.32
CA HIS A 109 9.74 2.59 3.21
C HIS A 109 9.67 1.19 2.57
N GLU A 110 9.70 0.14 3.37
CA GLU A 110 9.55 -1.22 2.84
C GLU A 110 8.22 -1.42 2.12
N LEU A 111 7.11 -0.92 2.68
CA LEU A 111 5.79 -1.04 2.05
C LEU A 111 5.71 -0.29 0.73
N GLU A 112 6.18 0.96 0.67
CA GLU A 112 6.08 1.80 -0.53
C GLU A 112 7.03 1.38 -1.66
N PHE A 113 8.18 0.78 -1.32
CA PHE A 113 9.15 0.29 -2.29
C PHE A 113 9.06 -1.23 -2.52
N SER A 114 7.96 -1.85 -2.09
CA SER A 114 7.71 -3.28 -2.22
C SER A 114 6.83 -3.63 -3.42
N GLU A 115 6.53 -4.92 -3.52
CA GLU A 115 5.60 -5.49 -4.49
C GLU A 115 4.17 -4.93 -4.39
N VAL A 116 3.80 -4.28 -3.27
CA VAL A 116 2.48 -3.64 -3.10
C VAL A 116 2.25 -2.61 -4.19
N ASN A 117 3.19 -1.69 -4.38
CA ASN A 117 3.07 -0.66 -5.41
C ASN A 117 3.34 -1.21 -6.80
N ASP A 118 4.21 -2.20 -6.95
CA ASP A 118 4.44 -2.86 -8.24
C ASP A 118 3.17 -3.53 -8.75
N LEU A 119 2.46 -4.25 -7.89
CA LEU A 119 1.17 -4.85 -8.24
C LEU A 119 0.16 -3.78 -8.66
N PHE A 120 0.06 -2.70 -7.89
CA PHE A 120 -0.84 -1.60 -8.21
C PHE A 120 -0.51 -0.96 -9.57
N LYS A 121 0.76 -0.73 -9.85
CA LYS A 121 1.22 -0.19 -11.14
C LYS A 121 0.86 -1.11 -12.31
N ILE A 122 1.05 -2.42 -12.16
CA ILE A 122 0.72 -3.40 -13.20
C ILE A 122 -0.78 -3.38 -13.48
N LEU A 123 -1.61 -3.47 -12.45
CA LEU A 123 -3.07 -3.45 -12.61
C LEU A 123 -3.55 -2.15 -13.25
N THR A 124 -2.98 -1.02 -12.86
CA THR A 124 -3.30 0.28 -13.44
C THR A 124 -2.91 0.34 -14.91
N SER A 125 -1.68 -0.08 -15.23
CA SER A 125 -1.15 -0.01 -16.60
C SER A 125 -1.92 -0.92 -17.57
N GLN A 126 -2.36 -2.08 -17.10
CA GLN A 126 -3.06 -3.06 -17.96
C GLN A 126 -4.56 -2.79 -18.10
N PHE A 127 -5.21 -2.28 -17.06
CA PHE A 127 -6.67 -2.28 -16.98
C PHE A 127 -7.32 -0.89 -16.90
N VAL A 128 -6.57 0.17 -16.64
CA VAL A 128 -7.09 1.55 -16.72
C VAL A 128 -6.98 2.01 -18.16
N SER A 129 -8.13 2.21 -18.83
CA SER A 129 -8.18 2.56 -20.25
C SER A 129 -7.93 4.05 -20.54
N CYS A 130 -8.28 4.93 -19.61
CA CYS A 130 -8.08 6.38 -19.78
C CYS A 130 -6.62 6.73 -19.48
N GLU A 131 -5.88 7.16 -20.52
CA GLU A 131 -4.46 7.52 -20.40
C GLU A 131 -4.21 8.63 -19.39
N LYS A 132 -5.08 9.63 -19.34
CA LYS A 132 -4.95 10.74 -18.39
C LYS A 132 -5.09 10.24 -16.95
N LYS A 133 -6.05 9.37 -16.67
CA LYS A 133 -6.27 8.77 -15.35
C LYS A 133 -5.11 7.84 -14.98
N LYS A 134 -4.67 7.01 -15.93
CA LYS A 134 -3.52 6.12 -15.76
C LYS A 134 -2.28 6.90 -15.32
N ASN A 135 -1.95 7.96 -16.04
CA ASN A 135 -0.79 8.80 -15.75
C ASN A 135 -0.91 9.50 -14.39
N LEU A 136 -2.13 9.94 -14.02
CA LEU A 136 -2.39 10.52 -12.70
C LEU A 136 -2.09 9.51 -11.59
N ILE A 137 -2.61 8.30 -11.69
CA ILE A 137 -2.40 7.24 -10.70
C ILE A 137 -0.91 6.90 -10.57
N LEU A 138 -0.22 6.72 -11.69
CA LEU A 138 1.21 6.38 -11.68
C LEU A 138 2.05 7.50 -11.08
N SER A 139 1.72 8.76 -11.35
CA SER A 139 2.42 9.90 -10.76
C SER A 139 2.18 10.02 -9.25
N GLU A 140 1.00 9.67 -8.78
CA GLU A 140 0.68 9.64 -7.34
C GLU A 140 1.51 8.60 -6.59
N ILE A 141 1.74 7.44 -7.18
CA ILE A 141 2.60 6.40 -6.59
C ILE A 141 4.03 6.93 -6.44
N ASP A 142 4.56 7.57 -7.47
CA ASP A 142 5.91 8.14 -7.45
C ASP A 142 6.02 9.26 -6.42
N GLU A 143 4.99 10.08 -6.28
CA GLU A 143 4.94 11.16 -5.27
C GLU A 143 4.93 10.59 -3.85
N HIS A 144 4.20 9.51 -3.59
CA HIS A 144 4.20 8.85 -2.28
C HIS A 144 5.56 8.28 -1.93
N ARG A 145 6.21 7.62 -2.87
CA ARG A 145 7.57 7.10 -2.69
C ARG A 145 8.54 8.23 -2.34
N LYS A 146 8.43 9.35 -3.03
CA LYS A 146 9.24 10.54 -2.79
C LYS A 146 9.02 11.11 -1.39
N GLN A 147 7.76 11.22 -0.96
CA GLN A 147 7.41 11.71 0.38
C GLN A 147 8.01 10.82 1.47
N ILE A 148 7.92 9.51 1.33
CA ILE A 148 8.53 8.57 2.29
C ILE A 148 10.06 8.70 2.26
N LYS A 149 10.65 8.71 1.09
CA LYS A 149 12.11 8.83 0.94
C LYS A 149 12.65 10.10 1.57
N ASN A 150 11.89 11.20 1.51
CA ASN A 150 12.31 12.50 2.02
C ASN A 150 11.98 12.71 3.51
N LEU A 151 11.28 11.79 4.15
CA LEU A 151 10.92 11.91 5.57
C LEU A 151 12.13 12.10 6.48
N PRO A 152 13.24 11.33 6.32
CA PRO A 152 14.45 11.56 7.13
C PRO A 152 15.06 12.94 6.95
N GLU A 153 14.99 13.52 5.75
CA GLU A 153 15.50 14.89 5.50
C GLU A 153 14.65 15.93 6.22
N LYS A 154 13.33 15.72 6.28
CA LYS A 154 12.39 16.64 6.93
C LYS A 154 12.59 16.70 8.45
N PHE A 155 12.87 15.58 9.09
CA PHE A 155 13.03 15.47 10.54
C PHE A 155 14.48 15.26 10.99
N GLU A 156 15.39 15.09 10.05
CA GLU A 156 16.85 14.97 10.26
C GLU A 156 17.24 14.03 11.41
N SER A 157 18.01 14.55 12.38
CA SER A 157 18.48 13.77 13.54
C SER A 157 17.37 13.43 14.53
N GLU A 158 16.18 14.03 14.40
CA GLU A 158 15.07 13.83 15.33
C GLU A 158 14.30 12.53 15.11
N MET A 159 14.54 11.81 13.99
CA MET A 159 13.82 10.58 13.64
C MET A 159 13.77 9.55 14.78
N LYS A 160 14.88 9.35 15.49
CA LYS A 160 14.97 8.41 16.63
C LYS A 160 14.50 9.02 17.94
N GLU A 161 14.48 10.34 18.05
CA GLU A 161 14.09 11.08 19.26
C GLU A 161 12.58 11.29 19.33
N ILE A 162 11.89 11.31 18.17
CA ILE A 162 10.44 11.40 18.12
C ILE A 162 9.86 10.03 18.45
N LYS A 163 9.50 9.83 19.71
CA LYS A 163 8.97 8.59 20.23
C LYS A 163 7.46 8.53 20.13
N VAL A 164 6.93 7.31 20.19
CA VAL A 164 5.49 7.09 20.26
C VAL A 164 4.93 7.68 21.55
N GLU A 165 3.63 8.05 21.54
CA GLU A 165 2.93 8.58 22.71
C GLU A 165 2.94 7.53 23.84
N GLY A 166 3.32 7.97 25.08
CA GLY A 166 3.40 7.10 26.23
C GLY A 166 4.63 6.20 26.29
N GLY A 167 5.56 6.37 25.34
CA GLY A 167 6.79 5.57 25.28
C GLY A 167 7.99 6.21 25.96
#